data_23b041e5938e3f383ad1637d21a3fbb6
#
_entry.id   23b041e5938e3f383ad1637d21a3fbb6
#
_cell.length_a   1.000
_cell.length_b   1.000
_cell.length_c   1.000
_cell.angle_alpha   90.00
_cell.angle_beta   90.00
_cell.angle_gamma   90.00
#
_symmetry.space_group_name_H-M   'P 1'
#
loop_
_entity.id
_entity.type
_entity.pdbx_description
1 polymer ?
#
loop_
_entity_poly.entity_id
_entity_poly.type
_entity_poly.pdbx_seq_one_letter_code
_entity_poly.pdbx_strand_id
1 'polypeptide(L)'
;MHIGGDEALGVCDYEAELVAFLQRLAGQEEEAELVIVGDIFGMWEFTNIKGPEKLLALMQQFPNIFQAFREAGKKIKITILPGNHDYEIACYSEFVEIFKDFNIDLEQQPAITRELRGKRFWIEHGNQYDDFNHMPDFGNPYALPAGYFITSGMVRGAGKHSQYGRYNWLKDIQSVYPTEEIPYWVISNYFYREMSAWLRWLILPFLLLSGLTTFVLAGGALEWLGITQTNIFLYNGLFTSLGYLGNLVQIVLIINAIVFSVLDVLFVPLSFILRDFRKTL
;
A
#
# COMPACT_ATOMS: atom_id res chain seq x y z
N MET A 1 -5.35 -3.16 12.83
CA MET A 1 -4.00 -3.14 13.43
C MET A 1 -3.20 -4.12 12.61
N HIS A 2 -1.99 -3.84 12.25
CA HIS A 2 -1.17 -4.83 11.53
C HIS A 2 0.10 -5.02 12.32
N ILE A 3 0.16 -6.08 13.13
CA ILE A 3 1.34 -6.41 13.92
C ILE A 3 2.29 -7.18 13.01
N GLY A 4 3.48 -6.63 12.79
CA GLY A 4 4.57 -7.33 12.13
C GLY A 4 4.72 -7.06 10.65
N GLY A 5 5.42 -7.97 10.01
CA GLY A 5 5.93 -7.87 8.65
C GLY A 5 7.44 -8.14 8.62
N ASP A 6 7.98 -8.37 7.43
CA ASP A 6 9.44 -8.41 7.26
C ASP A 6 10.03 -6.99 7.37
N GLU A 7 11.35 -6.87 7.48
CA GLU A 7 12.05 -5.59 7.69
C GLU A 7 11.69 -4.48 6.69
N ALA A 8 11.05 -4.81 5.57
CA ALA A 8 10.68 -3.85 4.55
C ALA A 8 9.26 -3.31 4.71
N LEU A 9 8.39 -3.99 5.46
CA LEU A 9 6.96 -3.71 5.55
C LEU A 9 6.39 -3.70 6.97
N GLY A 10 7.16 -4.08 7.99
CA GLY A 10 6.68 -4.13 9.37
C GLY A 10 6.22 -2.77 9.88
N VAL A 11 4.98 -2.71 10.36
CA VAL A 11 4.35 -1.48 10.87
C VAL A 11 3.73 -1.77 12.23
N CYS A 12 4.53 -1.77 13.29
CA CYS A 12 4.00 -1.86 14.65
C CYS A 12 4.79 -0.91 15.56
N ASP A 13 4.28 0.30 15.74
CA ASP A 13 4.83 1.31 16.65
C ASP A 13 3.95 1.55 17.89
N TYR A 14 2.97 0.67 18.12
CA TYR A 14 1.98 0.75 19.21
C TYR A 14 2.02 -0.47 20.16
N GLU A 15 3.17 -1.17 20.23
CA GLU A 15 3.31 -2.36 21.09
C GLU A 15 2.94 -2.06 22.55
N ALA A 16 3.46 -0.95 23.09
CA ALA A 16 3.23 -0.56 24.49
C ALA A 16 1.75 -0.29 24.78
N GLU A 17 1.06 0.39 23.85
CA GLU A 17 -0.35 0.72 23.96
C GLU A 17 -1.22 -0.54 23.89
N LEU A 18 -0.89 -1.48 23.00
CA LEU A 18 -1.62 -2.74 22.86
C LEU A 18 -1.42 -3.60 24.13
N VAL A 19 -0.21 -3.70 24.64
CA VAL A 19 0.07 -4.41 25.89
C VAL A 19 -0.73 -3.78 27.06
N ALA A 20 -0.71 -2.45 27.19
CA ALA A 20 -1.46 -1.76 28.22
C ALA A 20 -2.99 -1.97 28.09
N PHE A 21 -3.50 -1.99 26.84
CA PHE A 21 -4.90 -2.31 26.57
C PHE A 21 -5.28 -3.72 27.02
N LEU A 22 -4.48 -4.74 26.68
CA LEU A 22 -4.72 -6.13 27.07
C LEU A 22 -4.63 -6.32 28.58
N GLN A 23 -3.68 -5.65 29.24
CA GLN A 23 -3.56 -5.66 30.71
C GLN A 23 -4.77 -5.03 31.38
N ARG A 24 -5.30 -3.92 30.85
CA ARG A 24 -6.52 -3.29 31.35
C ARG A 24 -7.73 -4.22 31.23
N LEU A 25 -7.86 -4.93 30.09
CA LEU A 25 -8.94 -5.91 29.92
C LEU A 25 -8.80 -7.08 30.90
N ALA A 26 -7.59 -7.56 31.13
CA ALA A 26 -7.31 -8.63 32.09
C ALA A 26 -7.65 -8.22 33.55
N GLY A 27 -7.64 -6.94 33.85
CA GLY A 27 -7.98 -6.38 35.18
C GLY A 27 -9.46 -6.10 35.39
N GLN A 28 -10.34 -6.36 34.42
CA GLN A 28 -11.79 -6.15 34.59
C GLN A 28 -12.41 -7.25 35.47
N GLU A 29 -13.38 -6.86 36.29
CA GLU A 29 -14.13 -7.78 37.15
C GLU A 29 -15.36 -8.37 36.42
N GLU A 30 -15.86 -7.66 35.40
CA GLU A 30 -17.02 -8.07 34.62
C GLU A 30 -16.64 -9.13 33.58
N GLU A 31 -17.58 -10.05 33.31
CA GLU A 31 -17.44 -11.01 32.21
C GLU A 31 -17.36 -10.27 30.88
N ALA A 32 -16.30 -10.51 30.13
CA ALA A 32 -16.03 -9.84 28.85
C ALA A 32 -15.47 -10.81 27.80
N GLU A 33 -15.78 -10.52 26.55
CA GLU A 33 -15.14 -11.16 25.41
C GLU A 33 -14.48 -10.09 24.54
N LEU A 34 -13.21 -10.30 24.17
CA LEU A 34 -12.52 -9.51 23.15
C LEU A 34 -12.64 -10.25 21.81
N VAL A 35 -13.38 -9.68 20.88
CA VAL A 35 -13.44 -10.19 19.51
C VAL A 35 -12.55 -9.34 18.60
N ILE A 36 -11.52 -9.94 18.04
CA ILE A 36 -10.61 -9.31 17.08
C ILE A 36 -11.09 -9.69 15.69
N VAL A 37 -11.53 -8.66 14.95
CA VAL A 37 -12.24 -8.82 13.69
C VAL A 37 -11.27 -8.68 12.52
N GLY A 38 -10.29 -9.59 12.45
CA GLY A 38 -9.28 -9.64 11.38
C GLY A 38 -8.24 -8.53 11.39
N ASP A 39 -7.26 -8.66 10.52
CA ASP A 39 -6.19 -7.69 10.27
C ASP A 39 -5.41 -7.29 11.54
N ILE A 40 -5.27 -8.24 12.47
CA ILE A 40 -4.39 -8.02 13.62
C ILE A 40 -2.94 -8.27 13.24
N PHE A 41 -2.69 -9.22 12.33
CA PHE A 41 -1.34 -9.58 11.90
C PHE A 41 -1.09 -9.13 10.47
N GLY A 42 0.08 -8.53 10.24
CA GLY A 42 0.58 -8.17 8.92
C GLY A 42 1.22 -9.37 8.21
N MET A 43 0.44 -10.39 7.85
CA MET A 43 0.98 -11.59 7.19
C MET A 43 1.28 -11.38 5.72
N TRP A 44 0.63 -10.46 5.03
CA TRP A 44 0.98 -10.07 3.66
C TRP A 44 2.34 -9.39 3.58
N GLU A 45 2.73 -8.75 4.66
CA GLU A 45 3.98 -8.03 4.83
C GLU A 45 5.19 -8.96 5.03
N PHE A 46 4.95 -10.26 5.26
CA PHE A 46 6.00 -11.29 5.21
C PHE A 46 6.10 -11.88 3.81
N THR A 47 7.25 -11.71 3.17
CA THR A 47 7.46 -12.15 1.79
C THR A 47 8.46 -13.30 1.67
N ASN A 48 9.25 -13.55 2.71
CA ASN A 48 10.32 -14.56 2.71
C ASN A 48 9.93 -15.86 3.40
N ILE A 49 8.85 -15.86 4.19
CA ILE A 49 8.32 -17.01 4.93
C ILE A 49 6.84 -17.20 4.63
N LYS A 50 6.29 -18.37 4.90
CA LYS A 50 4.92 -18.73 4.53
C LYS A 50 4.23 -19.48 5.67
N GLY A 51 2.88 -19.42 5.65
CA GLY A 51 2.05 -20.20 6.56
C GLY A 51 2.33 -19.96 8.04
N PRO A 52 2.28 -20.99 8.89
CA PRO A 52 2.45 -20.87 10.34
C PRO A 52 3.79 -20.27 10.79
N GLU A 53 4.84 -20.37 9.96
CA GLU A 53 6.15 -19.76 10.26
C GLU A 53 6.06 -18.23 10.42
N LYS A 54 5.11 -17.58 9.75
CA LYS A 54 4.88 -16.13 9.90
C LYS A 54 4.46 -15.78 11.33
N LEU A 55 3.55 -16.56 11.92
CA LEU A 55 3.12 -16.33 13.30
C LEU A 55 4.26 -16.58 14.30
N LEU A 56 5.07 -17.61 14.07
CA LEU A 56 6.25 -17.86 14.90
C LEU A 56 7.26 -16.71 14.83
N ALA A 57 7.46 -16.12 13.65
CA ALA A 57 8.29 -14.94 13.49
C ALA A 57 7.71 -13.71 14.23
N LEU A 58 6.39 -13.51 14.18
CA LEU A 58 5.72 -12.47 14.95
C LEU A 58 5.88 -12.64 16.46
N MET A 59 5.76 -13.87 16.96
CA MET A 59 5.96 -14.17 18.37
C MET A 59 7.38 -13.85 18.84
N GLN A 60 8.37 -14.06 17.97
CA GLN A 60 9.76 -13.70 18.25
C GLN A 60 10.01 -12.19 18.19
N GLN A 61 9.33 -11.49 17.29
CA GLN A 61 9.47 -10.03 17.14
C GLN A 61 8.77 -9.26 18.26
N PHE A 62 7.60 -9.75 18.72
CA PHE A 62 6.72 -9.06 19.68
C PHE A 62 6.36 -9.93 20.88
N PRO A 63 7.33 -10.44 21.64
CA PRO A 63 7.08 -11.38 22.73
C PRO A 63 6.18 -10.79 23.83
N ASN A 64 6.26 -9.48 24.06
CA ASN A 64 5.45 -8.80 25.08
C ASN A 64 3.96 -8.78 24.71
N ILE A 65 3.64 -8.60 23.42
CA ILE A 65 2.24 -8.64 22.94
C ILE A 65 1.66 -10.03 23.16
N PHE A 66 2.38 -11.08 22.73
CA PHE A 66 1.90 -12.47 22.89
C PHE A 66 1.82 -12.89 24.35
N GLN A 67 2.73 -12.41 25.21
CA GLN A 67 2.62 -12.63 26.64
C GLN A 67 1.39 -11.91 27.22
N ALA A 68 1.10 -10.68 26.79
CA ALA A 68 -0.09 -9.94 27.23
C ALA A 68 -1.39 -10.64 26.78
N PHE A 69 -1.43 -11.18 25.56
CA PHE A 69 -2.54 -12.02 25.10
C PHE A 69 -2.74 -13.24 25.99
N ARG A 70 -1.66 -13.97 26.30
CA ARG A 70 -1.71 -15.15 27.18
C ARG A 70 -2.28 -14.82 28.56
N GLU A 71 -1.87 -13.71 29.16
CA GLU A 71 -2.37 -13.29 30.47
C GLU A 71 -3.82 -12.79 30.38
N ALA A 72 -4.16 -12.03 29.36
CA ALA A 72 -5.54 -11.58 29.17
C ALA A 72 -6.50 -12.74 28.91
N GLY A 73 -6.11 -13.72 28.08
CA GLY A 73 -6.91 -14.91 27.77
C GLY A 73 -7.17 -15.85 28.95
N LYS A 74 -6.42 -15.71 30.06
CA LYS A 74 -6.73 -16.39 31.32
C LYS A 74 -7.92 -15.76 32.07
N LYS A 75 -8.27 -14.52 31.73
CA LYS A 75 -9.26 -13.69 32.46
C LYS A 75 -10.51 -13.43 31.65
N ILE A 76 -10.36 -13.19 30.37
CA ILE A 76 -11.45 -12.92 29.45
C ILE A 76 -11.37 -13.89 28.27
N LYS A 77 -12.50 -14.12 27.62
CA LYS A 77 -12.50 -14.82 26.34
C LYS A 77 -11.90 -13.93 25.26
N ILE A 78 -10.97 -14.48 24.47
CA ILE A 78 -10.43 -13.80 23.28
C ILE A 78 -10.74 -14.64 22.06
N THR A 79 -11.40 -14.04 21.08
CA THR A 79 -11.74 -14.68 19.81
C THR A 79 -11.11 -13.88 18.67
N ILE A 80 -10.44 -14.56 17.74
CA ILE A 80 -9.86 -13.96 16.54
C ILE A 80 -10.57 -14.51 15.30
N LEU A 81 -10.96 -13.62 14.38
CA LEU A 81 -11.39 -13.97 13.04
C LEU A 81 -10.30 -13.58 12.04
N PRO A 82 -10.24 -14.22 10.86
CA PRO A 82 -9.36 -13.81 9.78
C PRO A 82 -9.85 -12.53 9.11
N GLY A 83 -8.93 -11.63 8.80
CA GLY A 83 -9.11 -10.54 7.85
C GLY A 83 -8.49 -10.88 6.49
N ASN A 84 -8.20 -9.87 5.67
CA ASN A 84 -7.48 -10.11 4.44
C ASN A 84 -5.97 -10.14 4.64
N HIS A 85 -5.39 -9.29 5.49
CA HIS A 85 -3.95 -9.27 5.75
C HIS A 85 -3.43 -10.49 6.54
N ASP A 86 -4.27 -11.07 7.36
CA ASP A 86 -3.95 -12.29 8.13
C ASP A 86 -4.75 -13.52 7.68
N TYR A 87 -5.23 -13.51 6.45
CA TYR A 87 -6.05 -14.56 5.87
C TYR A 87 -5.49 -15.98 6.03
N GLU A 88 -4.18 -16.13 6.04
CA GLU A 88 -3.53 -17.45 6.21
C GLU A 88 -3.98 -18.16 7.49
N ILE A 89 -4.42 -17.43 8.54
CA ILE A 89 -4.93 -18.05 9.77
C ILE A 89 -6.23 -18.85 9.54
N ALA A 90 -6.95 -18.56 8.45
CA ALA A 90 -8.13 -19.36 8.04
C ALA A 90 -7.76 -20.63 7.29
N CYS A 91 -6.52 -20.73 6.78
CA CYS A 91 -6.14 -21.75 5.80
C CYS A 91 -5.45 -22.99 6.39
N TYR A 92 -4.84 -22.86 7.58
CA TYR A 92 -4.05 -23.92 8.19
C TYR A 92 -4.53 -24.20 9.60
N SER A 93 -4.82 -25.49 9.89
CA SER A 93 -5.29 -25.95 11.19
C SER A 93 -4.26 -25.74 12.32
N GLU A 94 -2.98 -25.71 11.97
CA GLU A 94 -1.88 -25.50 12.90
C GLU A 94 -2.00 -24.19 13.67
N PHE A 95 -2.58 -23.16 13.06
CA PHE A 95 -2.81 -21.90 13.76
C PHE A 95 -3.75 -22.04 14.96
N VAL A 96 -4.76 -22.91 14.86
CA VAL A 96 -5.68 -23.16 15.99
C VAL A 96 -4.92 -23.66 17.21
N GLU A 97 -4.01 -24.61 17.01
CA GLU A 97 -3.22 -25.16 18.13
C GLU A 97 -2.25 -24.12 18.72
N ILE A 98 -1.59 -23.31 17.84
CA ILE A 98 -0.70 -22.25 18.31
C ILE A 98 -1.47 -21.21 19.15
N PHE A 99 -2.66 -20.78 18.71
CA PHE A 99 -3.45 -19.78 19.42
C PHE A 99 -4.00 -20.30 20.76
N LYS A 100 -4.30 -21.60 20.87
CA LYS A 100 -4.69 -22.22 22.15
C LYS A 100 -3.64 -22.04 23.24
N ASP A 101 -2.36 -22.07 22.89
CA ASP A 101 -1.26 -21.82 23.84
C ASP A 101 -1.30 -20.43 24.47
N PHE A 102 -2.02 -19.50 23.84
CA PHE A 102 -2.24 -18.13 24.30
C PHE A 102 -3.63 -17.90 24.89
N ASN A 103 -4.43 -18.95 25.07
CA ASN A 103 -5.84 -18.88 25.50
C ASN A 103 -6.70 -18.05 24.53
N ILE A 104 -6.46 -18.20 23.25
CA ILE A 104 -7.18 -17.51 22.16
C ILE A 104 -7.95 -18.55 21.35
N ASP A 105 -9.23 -18.29 21.12
CA ASP A 105 -10.07 -19.05 20.20
C ASP A 105 -9.91 -18.49 18.79
N LEU A 106 -9.33 -19.24 17.88
CA LEU A 106 -9.29 -18.90 16.46
C LEU A 106 -10.51 -19.47 15.76
N GLU A 107 -11.33 -18.59 15.21
CA GLU A 107 -12.49 -18.94 14.37
C GLU A 107 -12.08 -18.87 12.90
N GLN A 108 -11.86 -20.04 12.28
CA GLN A 108 -11.48 -20.14 10.85
C GLN A 108 -12.70 -19.99 9.94
N GLN A 109 -13.54 -18.98 10.21
CA GLN A 109 -14.74 -18.65 9.46
C GLN A 109 -14.75 -17.16 9.09
N PRO A 110 -15.42 -16.75 8.00
CA PRO A 110 -15.46 -15.35 7.58
C PRO A 110 -16.29 -14.47 8.52
N ALA A 111 -17.17 -15.06 9.31
CA ALA A 111 -18.05 -14.34 10.22
C ALA A 111 -18.48 -15.24 11.40
N ILE A 112 -18.84 -14.60 12.50
CA ILE A 112 -19.44 -15.24 13.67
C ILE A 112 -20.69 -14.51 14.11
N THR A 113 -21.48 -15.18 14.95
CA THR A 113 -22.60 -14.54 15.65
C THR A 113 -22.37 -14.56 17.15
N ARG A 114 -22.82 -13.50 17.82
CA ARG A 114 -22.91 -13.44 19.28
C ARG A 114 -24.29 -12.99 19.69
N GLU A 115 -24.75 -13.46 20.82
CA GLU A 115 -26.00 -13.02 21.41
C GLU A 115 -25.72 -12.29 22.72
N LEU A 116 -26.18 -11.06 22.82
CA LEU A 116 -26.00 -10.22 24.00
C LEU A 116 -27.33 -9.51 24.33
N ARG A 117 -27.83 -9.70 25.55
CA ARG A 117 -29.09 -9.10 26.02
C ARG A 117 -30.28 -9.32 25.09
N GLY A 118 -30.38 -10.55 24.53
CA GLY A 118 -31.45 -10.93 23.59
C GLY A 118 -31.34 -10.33 22.20
N LYS A 119 -30.23 -9.69 21.88
CA LYS A 119 -29.92 -9.19 20.54
C LYS A 119 -28.83 -10.05 19.91
N ARG A 120 -29.01 -10.39 18.62
CA ARG A 120 -28.01 -11.11 17.84
C ARG A 120 -27.14 -10.11 17.11
N PHE A 121 -25.81 -10.28 17.24
CA PHE A 121 -24.79 -9.52 16.54
C PHE A 121 -24.14 -10.42 15.50
N TRP A 122 -24.08 -9.96 14.25
CA TRP A 122 -23.27 -10.51 13.20
C TRP A 122 -21.95 -9.77 13.17
N ILE A 123 -20.83 -10.52 13.19
CA ILE A 123 -19.49 -9.95 13.31
C ILE A 123 -18.65 -10.54 12.18
N GLU A 124 -18.12 -9.69 11.32
CA GLU A 124 -17.28 -10.04 10.19
C GLU A 124 -16.25 -8.94 9.91
N HIS A 125 -15.17 -9.28 9.20
CA HIS A 125 -14.15 -8.30 8.83
C HIS A 125 -14.64 -7.32 7.76
N GLY A 126 -15.34 -7.82 6.74
CA GLY A 126 -15.94 -7.00 5.68
C GLY A 126 -15.15 -6.97 4.37
N ASN A 127 -13.97 -7.56 4.31
CA ASN A 127 -13.17 -7.62 3.08
C ASN A 127 -13.85 -8.35 1.92
N GLN A 128 -14.84 -9.20 2.19
CA GLN A 128 -15.61 -9.91 1.18
C GLN A 128 -16.46 -8.99 0.28
N TYR A 129 -16.64 -7.72 0.68
CA TYR A 129 -17.39 -6.72 -0.10
C TYR A 129 -16.47 -5.78 -0.89
N ASP A 130 -15.17 -5.99 -0.84
CA ASP A 130 -14.17 -5.19 -1.56
C ASP A 130 -13.57 -6.01 -2.70
N ASP A 131 -13.73 -5.54 -3.94
CA ASP A 131 -13.26 -6.22 -5.15
C ASP A 131 -11.75 -6.48 -5.17
N PHE A 132 -10.95 -5.68 -4.46
CA PHE A 132 -9.51 -5.84 -4.38
C PHE A 132 -9.03 -6.73 -3.25
N ASN A 133 -9.83 -6.89 -2.19
CA ASN A 133 -9.44 -7.57 -0.95
C ASN A 133 -10.26 -8.83 -0.64
N HIS A 134 -11.34 -9.11 -1.38
CA HIS A 134 -12.10 -10.35 -1.17
C HIS A 134 -11.28 -11.59 -1.53
N MET A 135 -11.45 -12.65 -0.74
CA MET A 135 -10.85 -13.95 -1.01
C MET A 135 -11.74 -14.74 -1.95
N PRO A 136 -11.29 -15.04 -3.18
CA PRO A 136 -12.14 -15.72 -4.17
C PRO A 136 -12.50 -17.17 -3.79
N ASP A 137 -11.69 -17.80 -2.94
CA ASP A 137 -11.90 -19.16 -2.46
C ASP A 137 -11.44 -19.24 -1.00
N PHE A 138 -12.40 -19.06 -0.07
CA PHE A 138 -12.13 -18.99 1.36
C PHE A 138 -11.55 -20.31 1.91
N GLY A 139 -10.45 -20.23 2.64
CA GLY A 139 -9.71 -21.37 3.16
C GLY A 139 -8.60 -21.89 2.24
N ASN A 140 -8.49 -21.37 1.01
CA ASN A 140 -7.44 -21.73 0.08
C ASN A 140 -6.27 -20.73 0.16
N PRO A 141 -5.08 -21.16 0.66
CA PRO A 141 -3.93 -20.25 0.84
C PRO A 141 -3.33 -19.73 -0.47
N TYR A 142 -3.73 -20.28 -1.60
CA TYR A 142 -3.25 -19.87 -2.93
C TYR A 142 -4.22 -18.92 -3.65
N ALA A 143 -5.43 -18.77 -3.15
CA ALA A 143 -6.45 -17.89 -3.71
C ALA A 143 -6.30 -16.47 -3.14
N LEU A 144 -5.25 -15.76 -3.56
CA LEU A 144 -4.91 -14.43 -3.04
C LEU A 144 -5.57 -13.32 -3.86
N PRO A 145 -6.07 -12.25 -3.22
CA PRO A 145 -6.72 -11.13 -3.88
C PRO A 145 -5.72 -10.18 -4.52
N ALA A 146 -6.20 -9.28 -5.39
CA ALA A 146 -5.38 -8.26 -6.04
C ALA A 146 -4.62 -7.38 -5.02
N GLY A 147 -5.24 -7.06 -3.88
CA GLY A 147 -4.63 -6.28 -2.79
C GLY A 147 -3.35 -6.91 -2.24
N TYR A 148 -3.27 -8.23 -2.16
CA TYR A 148 -2.06 -8.94 -1.77
C TYR A 148 -0.87 -8.61 -2.69
N PHE A 149 -1.08 -8.69 -4.02
CA PHE A 149 -0.01 -8.44 -5.00
C PHE A 149 0.42 -6.97 -5.01
N ILE A 150 -0.52 -6.06 -4.78
CA ILE A 150 -0.22 -4.63 -4.62
C ILE A 150 0.63 -4.40 -3.37
N THR A 151 0.23 -4.95 -2.23
CA THR A 151 0.94 -4.77 -0.95
C THR A 151 2.31 -5.43 -0.99
N SER A 152 2.39 -6.69 -1.34
CA SER A 152 3.66 -7.44 -1.33
C SER A 152 4.65 -7.00 -2.41
N GLY A 153 4.17 -6.48 -3.55
CA GLY A 153 4.98 -6.02 -4.67
C GLY A 153 5.26 -4.52 -4.64
N MET A 154 4.22 -3.72 -4.88
CA MET A 154 4.37 -2.26 -5.08
C MET A 154 4.69 -1.52 -3.77
N VAL A 155 3.94 -1.79 -2.70
CA VAL A 155 4.13 -1.12 -1.40
C VAL A 155 5.50 -1.45 -0.82
N ARG A 156 5.91 -2.72 -0.89
CA ARG A 156 7.25 -3.16 -0.50
C ARG A 156 8.34 -2.49 -1.33
N GLY A 157 8.16 -2.40 -2.65
CA GLY A 157 9.10 -1.72 -3.55
C GLY A 157 9.26 -0.26 -3.19
N ALA A 158 8.16 0.43 -2.95
CA ALA A 158 8.13 1.84 -2.57
C ALA A 158 8.82 2.08 -1.21
N GLY A 159 8.54 1.25 -0.21
CA GLY A 159 9.14 1.37 1.14
C GLY A 159 10.67 1.29 1.14
N LYS A 160 11.27 0.52 0.22
CA LYS A 160 12.74 0.44 0.08
C LYS A 160 13.40 1.77 -0.32
N HIS A 161 12.66 2.65 -0.95
CA HIS A 161 13.15 3.93 -1.47
C HIS A 161 12.75 5.13 -0.59
N SER A 162 12.02 4.89 0.51
CA SER A 162 11.68 5.95 1.47
C SER A 162 12.91 6.37 2.28
N GLN A 163 13.11 7.67 2.42
CA GLN A 163 14.19 8.23 3.25
C GLN A 163 13.89 8.18 4.75
N TYR A 164 12.64 8.00 5.13
CA TYR A 164 12.19 7.92 6.54
C TYR A 164 12.18 6.50 7.09
N GLY A 165 12.75 5.56 6.35
CA GLY A 165 12.80 4.15 6.71
C GLY A 165 11.62 3.37 6.16
N ARG A 166 11.80 2.06 6.17
CA ARG A 166 10.92 1.11 5.47
C ARG A 166 9.54 1.01 6.10
N TYR A 167 9.37 1.48 7.34
CA TYR A 167 8.22 1.20 8.18
C TYR A 167 7.16 2.31 8.21
N ASN A 168 7.50 3.56 7.87
CA ASN A 168 6.66 4.71 8.24
C ASN A 168 6.11 5.53 7.08
N TRP A 169 6.40 5.20 5.84
CA TRP A 169 5.92 6.02 4.72
C TRP A 169 4.40 5.98 4.52
N LEU A 170 3.74 4.92 5.02
CA LEU A 170 2.28 4.79 5.02
C LEU A 170 1.63 5.09 6.38
N LYS A 171 2.41 5.46 7.41
CA LYS A 171 1.90 5.60 8.78
C LYS A 171 0.63 6.44 8.89
N ASP A 172 0.60 7.55 8.19
CA ASP A 172 -0.51 8.51 8.31
C ASP A 172 -1.61 8.30 7.25
N ILE A 173 -1.50 7.29 6.39
CA ILE A 173 -2.48 7.05 5.31
C ILE A 173 -3.89 6.76 5.87
N GLN A 174 -3.96 6.12 7.03
CA GLN A 174 -5.22 5.78 7.68
C GLN A 174 -5.96 7.00 8.26
N SER A 175 -5.25 8.13 8.44
CA SER A 175 -5.84 9.39 8.90
C SER A 175 -6.41 10.24 7.76
N VAL A 176 -6.18 9.82 6.51
CA VAL A 176 -6.64 10.56 5.33
C VAL A 176 -8.14 10.35 5.14
N TYR A 177 -8.90 11.43 5.26
CA TYR A 177 -10.33 11.41 5.08
C TYR A 177 -10.80 12.64 4.26
N PRO A 178 -11.68 12.46 3.30
CA PRO A 178 -12.26 11.19 2.84
C PRO A 178 -11.24 10.31 2.11
N THR A 179 -11.50 9.00 2.01
CA THR A 179 -10.56 8.01 1.46
C THR A 179 -10.18 8.26 0.00
N GLU A 180 -11.00 9.01 -0.74
CA GLU A 180 -10.73 9.46 -2.11
C GLU A 180 -9.52 10.40 -2.20
N GLU A 181 -9.10 11.01 -1.10
CA GLU A 181 -7.90 11.85 -1.02
C GLU A 181 -6.61 11.03 -0.89
N ILE A 182 -6.68 9.73 -0.60
CA ILE A 182 -5.51 8.85 -0.46
C ILE A 182 -4.57 8.90 -1.67
N PRO A 183 -5.02 8.84 -2.93
CA PRO A 183 -4.12 8.94 -4.09
C PRO A 183 -3.34 10.27 -4.12
N TYR A 184 -3.98 11.39 -3.79
CA TYR A 184 -3.32 12.70 -3.73
C TYR A 184 -2.37 12.79 -2.56
N TRP A 185 -2.75 12.21 -1.41
CA TRP A 185 -1.89 12.13 -0.24
C TRP A 185 -0.62 11.32 -0.55
N VAL A 186 -0.76 10.15 -1.20
CA VAL A 186 0.39 9.31 -1.61
C VAL A 186 1.31 10.07 -2.55
N ILE A 187 0.76 10.76 -3.55
CA ILE A 187 1.56 11.57 -4.48
C ILE A 187 2.29 12.68 -3.72
N SER A 188 1.59 13.44 -2.88
CA SER A 188 2.18 14.60 -2.19
C SER A 188 3.17 14.20 -1.10
N ASN A 189 2.87 13.18 -0.31
CA ASN A 189 3.73 12.76 0.79
C ASN A 189 4.82 11.79 0.35
N TYR A 190 4.47 10.75 -0.41
CA TYR A 190 5.48 9.79 -0.83
C TYR A 190 6.39 10.34 -1.92
N PHE A 191 5.85 10.80 -3.06
CA PHE A 191 6.67 11.25 -4.18
C PHE A 191 7.43 12.55 -3.89
N TYR A 192 6.83 13.51 -3.22
CA TYR A 192 7.46 14.80 -2.99
C TYR A 192 8.25 14.92 -1.68
N ARG A 193 7.89 14.16 -0.66
CA ARG A 193 8.52 14.26 0.67
C ARG A 193 9.45 13.09 0.98
N GLU A 194 9.03 11.85 0.67
CA GLU A 194 9.68 10.62 1.13
C GLU A 194 10.53 9.91 0.09
N MET A 195 10.33 10.18 -1.21
CA MET A 195 11.18 9.59 -2.22
C MET A 195 12.64 9.93 -1.99
N SER A 196 13.49 8.92 -2.18
CA SER A 196 14.93 9.07 -2.02
C SER A 196 15.50 10.23 -2.85
N ALA A 197 16.51 10.90 -2.31
CA ALA A 197 17.09 12.11 -2.90
C ALA A 197 17.51 11.90 -4.37
N TRP A 198 17.98 10.68 -4.75
CA TRP A 198 18.41 10.38 -6.12
C TRP A 198 17.25 10.49 -7.12
N LEU A 199 16.02 10.11 -6.72
CA LEU A 199 14.87 10.19 -7.61
C LEU A 199 14.45 11.65 -7.84
N ARG A 200 14.60 12.50 -6.83
CA ARG A 200 14.41 13.96 -6.97
C ARG A 200 15.41 14.58 -7.96
N TRP A 201 16.63 14.05 -8.00
CA TRP A 201 17.63 14.49 -8.97
C TRP A 201 17.28 14.06 -10.41
N LEU A 202 16.51 12.99 -10.61
CA LEU A 202 16.03 12.62 -11.94
C LEU A 202 14.92 13.54 -12.46
N ILE A 203 14.14 14.16 -11.57
CA ILE A 203 13.09 15.12 -11.96
C ILE A 203 13.70 16.35 -12.62
N LEU A 204 14.83 16.86 -12.12
CA LEU A 204 15.45 18.06 -12.68
C LEU A 204 15.89 17.89 -14.14
N PRO A 205 16.71 16.91 -14.54
CA PRO A 205 17.03 16.68 -15.94
C PRO A 205 15.81 16.37 -16.79
N PHE A 206 14.80 15.69 -16.26
CA PHE A 206 13.54 15.43 -16.94
C PHE A 206 12.78 16.73 -17.24
N LEU A 207 12.64 17.65 -16.30
CA LEU A 207 12.01 18.95 -16.49
C LEU A 207 12.79 19.82 -17.48
N LEU A 208 14.13 19.81 -17.41
CA LEU A 208 14.99 20.53 -18.35
C LEU A 208 14.84 19.98 -19.77
N LEU A 209 14.82 18.65 -19.93
CA LEU A 209 14.63 17.99 -21.22
C LEU A 209 13.23 18.27 -21.78
N SER A 210 12.21 18.23 -20.92
CA SER A 210 10.84 18.58 -21.28
C SER A 210 10.71 20.04 -21.73
N GLY A 211 11.28 20.96 -20.98
CA GLY A 211 11.32 22.39 -21.34
C GLY A 211 12.04 22.64 -22.67
N LEU A 212 13.19 21.97 -22.88
CA LEU A 212 13.92 22.06 -24.14
C LEU A 212 13.12 21.48 -25.31
N THR A 213 12.47 20.33 -25.12
CA THR A 213 11.58 19.72 -26.12
C THR A 213 10.44 20.69 -26.50
N THR A 214 9.77 21.25 -25.52
CA THR A 214 8.69 22.22 -25.73
C THR A 214 9.19 23.47 -26.49
N PHE A 215 10.35 23.98 -26.12
CA PHE A 215 10.98 25.14 -26.80
C PHE A 215 11.25 24.86 -28.28
N VAL A 216 11.84 23.66 -28.58
CA VAL A 216 12.13 23.26 -29.96
C VAL A 216 10.86 23.08 -30.78
N LEU A 217 9.85 22.42 -30.21
CA LEU A 217 8.56 22.21 -30.90
C LEU A 217 7.81 23.51 -31.11
N ALA A 218 7.78 24.41 -30.12
CA ALA A 218 7.16 25.73 -30.26
C ALA A 218 7.88 26.59 -31.28
N GLY A 219 9.22 26.62 -31.26
CA GLY A 219 10.02 27.33 -32.26
C GLY A 219 9.75 26.81 -33.68
N GLY A 220 9.73 25.49 -33.87
CA GLY A 220 9.40 24.86 -35.16
C GLY A 220 7.98 25.20 -35.64
N ALA A 221 7.00 25.22 -34.74
CA ALA A 221 5.64 25.63 -35.06
C ALA A 221 5.54 27.10 -35.50
N LEU A 222 6.26 28.01 -34.83
CA LEU A 222 6.32 29.41 -35.20
C LEU A 222 6.98 29.63 -36.55
N GLU A 223 8.04 28.92 -36.89
CA GLU A 223 8.68 28.92 -38.21
C GLU A 223 7.73 28.36 -39.29
N TRP A 224 7.04 27.28 -39.02
CA TRP A 224 6.07 26.68 -39.93
C TRP A 224 4.90 27.59 -40.23
N LEU A 225 4.43 28.35 -39.25
CA LEU A 225 3.37 29.34 -39.39
C LEU A 225 3.85 30.64 -40.07
N GLY A 226 5.16 30.78 -40.36
CA GLY A 226 5.75 31.95 -40.95
C GLY A 226 5.85 33.18 -40.01
N ILE A 227 5.66 32.97 -38.71
CA ILE A 227 5.74 34.02 -37.68
C ILE A 227 7.20 34.44 -37.45
N THR A 228 8.10 33.46 -37.51
CA THR A 228 9.55 33.68 -37.43
C THR A 228 10.22 33.17 -38.71
N GLN A 229 11.28 33.82 -39.14
CA GLN A 229 12.02 33.48 -40.36
C GLN A 229 13.44 32.97 -40.07
N THR A 230 13.65 32.44 -38.85
CA THR A 230 14.99 32.04 -38.40
C THR A 230 15.50 30.79 -39.05
N ASN A 231 14.62 29.88 -39.49
CA ASN A 231 14.95 28.56 -40.07
C ASN A 231 15.87 27.69 -39.18
N ILE A 232 15.86 27.94 -37.87
CA ILE A 232 16.74 27.28 -36.92
C ILE A 232 16.16 25.89 -36.54
N PHE A 233 14.84 25.85 -36.34
CA PHE A 233 14.16 24.67 -35.80
C PHE A 233 13.64 23.73 -36.91
N LEU A 234 12.94 24.24 -37.92
CA LEU A 234 12.36 23.44 -39.01
C LEU A 234 13.41 22.77 -39.90
N TYR A 235 14.49 23.48 -40.22
CA TYR A 235 15.55 22.98 -41.12
C TYR A 235 16.73 22.38 -40.37
N ASN A 236 16.53 22.06 -39.07
CA ASN A 236 17.56 21.46 -38.20
C ASN A 236 18.88 22.27 -38.16
N GLY A 237 18.84 23.58 -38.45
CA GLY A 237 20.04 24.41 -38.50
C GLY A 237 20.87 24.34 -37.21
N LEU A 238 20.21 24.36 -36.06
CA LEU A 238 20.86 24.23 -34.75
C LEU A 238 21.54 22.85 -34.59
N PHE A 239 20.85 21.78 -34.95
CA PHE A 239 21.37 20.41 -34.77
C PHE A 239 22.43 20.06 -35.79
N THR A 240 22.31 20.58 -37.04
CA THR A 240 23.30 20.38 -38.08
C THR A 240 24.62 21.03 -37.74
N SER A 241 24.62 22.20 -37.11
CA SER A 241 25.83 22.91 -36.69
C SER A 241 26.57 22.20 -35.54
N LEU A 242 25.87 21.36 -34.75
CA LEU A 242 26.43 20.55 -33.66
C LEU A 242 26.93 19.16 -34.13
N GLY A 243 26.75 18.84 -35.44
CA GLY A 243 27.21 17.59 -36.03
C GLY A 243 26.62 16.34 -35.33
N TYR A 244 27.46 15.37 -35.00
CA TYR A 244 27.02 14.11 -34.36
C TYR A 244 26.31 14.31 -33.03
N LEU A 245 26.78 15.25 -32.20
CA LEU A 245 26.15 15.58 -30.92
C LEU A 245 24.74 16.16 -31.13
N GLY A 246 24.55 17.00 -32.16
CA GLY A 246 23.23 17.52 -32.50
C GLY A 246 22.24 16.42 -32.87
N ASN A 247 22.66 15.45 -33.67
CA ASN A 247 21.82 14.30 -34.02
C ASN A 247 21.42 13.47 -32.78
N LEU A 248 22.33 13.26 -31.85
CA LEU A 248 22.05 12.56 -30.59
C LEU A 248 21.01 13.31 -29.76
N VAL A 249 21.20 14.61 -29.57
CA VAL A 249 20.24 15.48 -28.84
C VAL A 249 18.88 15.46 -29.53
N GLN A 250 18.82 15.54 -30.85
CA GLN A 250 17.57 15.48 -31.60
C GLN A 250 16.82 14.17 -31.36
N ILE A 251 17.51 13.02 -31.39
CA ILE A 251 16.92 11.71 -31.12
C ILE A 251 16.33 11.68 -29.71
N VAL A 252 17.07 12.15 -28.70
CA VAL A 252 16.60 12.21 -27.33
C VAL A 252 15.35 13.08 -27.17
N LEU A 253 15.31 14.24 -27.84
CA LEU A 253 14.14 15.14 -27.82
C LEU A 253 12.92 14.49 -28.49
N ILE A 254 13.11 13.78 -29.61
CA ILE A 254 12.02 13.05 -30.29
C ILE A 254 11.46 11.95 -29.38
N ILE A 255 12.34 11.13 -28.77
CA ILE A 255 11.90 10.10 -27.84
C ILE A 255 11.12 10.71 -26.67
N ASN A 256 11.63 11.80 -26.11
CA ASN A 256 10.96 12.51 -25.02
C ASN A 256 9.57 13.04 -25.43
N ALA A 257 9.45 13.62 -26.62
CA ALA A 257 8.17 14.10 -27.16
C ALA A 257 7.16 12.95 -27.34
N ILE A 258 7.61 11.80 -27.85
CA ILE A 258 6.76 10.60 -28.01
C ILE A 258 6.28 10.11 -26.64
N VAL A 259 7.18 9.99 -25.66
CA VAL A 259 6.83 9.55 -24.30
C VAL A 259 5.79 10.46 -23.66
N PHE A 260 5.97 11.78 -23.76
CA PHE A 260 4.98 12.75 -23.26
C PHE A 260 3.64 12.62 -23.97
N SER A 261 3.64 12.54 -25.29
CA SER A 261 2.39 12.40 -26.06
C SER A 261 1.63 11.13 -25.69
N VAL A 262 2.34 10.01 -25.45
CA VAL A 262 1.74 8.76 -25.00
C VAL A 262 1.19 8.88 -23.57
N LEU A 263 1.93 9.52 -22.69
CA LEU A 263 1.46 9.76 -21.30
C LEU A 263 0.23 10.66 -21.29
N ASP A 264 0.21 11.74 -22.04
CA ASP A 264 -0.93 12.65 -22.14
C ASP A 264 -2.17 11.94 -22.71
N VAL A 265 -2.01 11.13 -23.75
CA VAL A 265 -3.10 10.35 -24.34
C VAL A 265 -3.66 9.31 -23.36
N LEU A 266 -2.83 8.75 -22.50
CA LEU A 266 -3.28 7.74 -21.53
C LEU A 266 -3.86 8.37 -20.26
N PHE A 267 -3.18 9.39 -19.71
CA PHE A 267 -3.55 9.93 -18.39
C PHE A 267 -4.67 10.97 -18.44
N VAL A 268 -4.77 11.77 -19.51
CA VAL A 268 -5.83 12.77 -19.62
C VAL A 268 -7.22 12.12 -19.69
N PRO A 269 -7.48 11.15 -20.61
CA PRO A 269 -8.77 10.44 -20.62
C PRO A 269 -9.05 9.65 -19.34
N LEU A 270 -8.02 9.00 -18.78
CA LEU A 270 -8.15 8.25 -17.54
C LEU A 270 -8.57 9.17 -16.37
N SER A 271 -8.02 10.36 -16.29
CA SER A 271 -8.39 11.37 -15.28
C SER A 271 -9.85 11.82 -15.41
N PHE A 272 -10.37 11.95 -16.64
CA PHE A 272 -11.78 12.28 -16.91
C PHE A 272 -12.69 11.10 -16.53
N ILE A 273 -12.34 9.88 -16.90
CA ILE A 273 -13.11 8.66 -16.55
C ILE A 273 -13.18 8.51 -15.03
N LEU A 274 -12.07 8.63 -14.32
CA LEU A 274 -12.03 8.56 -12.87
C LEU A 274 -12.81 9.70 -12.19
N ARG A 275 -12.87 10.87 -12.81
CA ARG A 275 -13.66 12.00 -12.31
C ARG A 275 -15.16 11.78 -12.48
N ASP A 276 -15.60 11.14 -13.55
CA ASP A 276 -17.02 10.84 -13.79
C ASP A 276 -17.52 9.68 -12.91
N PHE A 277 -16.69 8.69 -12.61
CA PHE A 277 -17.02 7.66 -11.62
C PHE A 277 -17.29 8.24 -10.23
N ARG A 278 -16.64 9.33 -9.84
CA ARG A 278 -16.90 10.05 -8.58
C ARG A 278 -18.30 10.70 -8.49
N LYS A 279 -18.97 10.94 -9.61
CA LYS A 279 -20.28 11.59 -9.62
C LYS A 279 -21.45 10.61 -9.58
N THR A 280 -21.16 9.31 -9.75
CA THR A 280 -22.15 8.24 -9.84
C THR A 280 -22.19 7.33 -8.63
N LEU A 281 -21.30 7.52 -7.66
CA LEU A 281 -21.30 6.94 -6.31
C LEU A 281 -21.65 8.01 -5.27
#